data_1f06231821831e71d726de001dfbc0c0
#
_entry.id   1f06231821831e71d726de001dfbc0c0
#
_cell.length_a   1.000
_cell.length_b   1.000
_cell.length_c   1.000
_cell.angle_alpha   90.00
_cell.angle_beta   90.00
_cell.angle_gamma   90.00
#
_symmetry.space_group_name_H-M   'P 1'
#
loop_
_entity.id
_entity.type
_entity.pdbx_description
1 polymer ?
#
loop_
_entity_poly.entity_id
_entity_poly.type
_entity_poly.pdbx_seq_one_letter_code
_entity_poly.pdbx_strand_id
1 'polypeptide(L)'
;KIGLFYAMQGIVSLFMPAIMGIIADRWVPAQKLYGFCHFMAAVFMVAAGWYGYVDGEAVNFGTLFTFYSLSVAFYMPTLALTNSVAYTALDKVKLDPVIAFPPIRIFGTIGFICSMLLTDILGFQNNYMQFFSCACFGVILAVYALTLPECPVSRGGEQKSLVDAMGLRAFTLFKQKKMAIFFIFS
;
A
#
# COMPACT_ATOMS: atom_id res chain seq x y z
N LYS A 1 -17.98 1.11 -16.35
CA LYS A 1 -17.57 2.00 -15.25
C LYS A 1 -16.76 1.24 -14.17
N ILE A 2 -17.13 0.00 -13.79
CA ILE A 2 -16.41 -0.81 -12.78
C ILE A 2 -14.94 -1.06 -13.21
N GLY A 3 -14.69 -1.37 -14.47
CA GLY A 3 -13.33 -1.58 -14.98
C GLY A 3 -12.37 -0.41 -14.78
N LEU A 4 -12.87 0.84 -14.67
CA LEU A 4 -12.05 2.02 -14.40
C LEU A 4 -11.44 2.00 -12.98
N PHE A 5 -12.18 1.46 -11.99
CA PHE A 5 -11.65 1.31 -10.63
C PHE A 5 -10.46 0.35 -10.58
N TYR A 6 -10.54 -0.78 -11.30
CA TYR A 6 -9.43 -1.73 -11.42
C TYR A 6 -8.26 -1.17 -12.24
N ALA A 7 -8.55 -0.49 -13.36
CA ALA A 7 -7.52 0.15 -14.16
C ALA A 7 -6.74 1.21 -13.36
N MET A 8 -7.44 2.00 -12.53
CA MET A 8 -6.81 2.99 -11.66
C MET A 8 -5.85 2.36 -10.65
N GLN A 9 -6.22 1.23 -10.04
CA GLN A 9 -5.30 0.48 -9.17
C GLN A 9 -4.03 0.06 -9.91
N GLY A 10 -4.17 -0.49 -11.12
CA GLY A 10 -3.02 -0.90 -11.94
C GLY A 10 -2.10 0.26 -12.29
N ILE A 11 -2.66 1.39 -12.74
CA ILE A 11 -1.87 2.59 -13.09
C ILE A 11 -1.14 3.14 -11.87
N VAL A 12 -1.83 3.30 -10.75
CA VAL A 12 -1.27 3.85 -9.53
C VAL A 12 -0.19 2.94 -8.94
N SER A 13 -0.40 1.61 -8.99
CA SER A 13 0.58 0.64 -8.47
C SER A 13 1.91 0.64 -9.23
N LEU A 14 1.91 1.14 -10.46
CA LEU A 14 3.13 1.23 -11.28
C LEU A 14 4.04 2.38 -10.83
N PHE A 15 3.47 3.53 -10.46
CA PHE A 15 4.25 4.76 -10.22
C PHE A 15 4.38 5.11 -8.73
N MET A 16 3.31 5.01 -7.97
CA MET A 16 3.28 5.50 -6.60
C MET A 16 4.22 4.77 -5.63
N PRO A 17 4.41 3.44 -5.69
CA PRO A 17 5.37 2.76 -4.84
C PRO A 17 6.81 3.24 -5.06
N ALA A 18 7.19 3.53 -6.32
CA ALA A 18 8.51 4.04 -6.64
C ALA A 18 8.72 5.46 -6.07
N ILE A 19 7.73 6.34 -6.23
CA ILE A 19 7.79 7.71 -5.70
C ILE A 19 7.91 7.69 -4.17
N MET A 20 7.03 6.94 -3.50
CA MET A 20 7.03 6.87 -2.03
C MET A 20 8.25 6.11 -1.49
N GLY A 21 8.79 5.14 -2.23
CA GLY A 21 10.06 4.49 -1.90
C GLY A 21 11.21 5.48 -1.88
N ILE A 22 11.32 6.36 -2.89
CA ILE A 22 12.34 7.42 -2.92
C ILE A 22 12.19 8.38 -1.72
N ILE A 23 10.95 8.72 -1.36
CA ILE A 23 10.68 9.60 -0.21
C ILE A 23 11.08 8.89 1.11
N ALA A 24 10.77 7.60 1.24
CA ALA A 24 11.13 6.80 2.41
C ALA A 24 12.65 6.66 2.57
N ASP A 25 13.36 6.49 1.47
CA ASP A 25 14.81 6.28 1.51
C ASP A 25 15.59 7.57 1.81
N ARG A 26 15.06 8.74 1.42
CA ARG A 26 15.81 10.00 1.47
C ARG A 26 15.37 10.96 2.57
N TRP A 27 14.07 11.04 2.87
CA TRP A 27 13.52 12.16 3.66
C TRP A 27 12.74 11.72 4.88
N VAL A 28 11.89 10.72 4.76
CA VAL A 28 10.97 10.35 5.84
C VAL A 28 11.11 8.87 6.17
N PRO A 29 11.33 8.51 7.45
CA PRO A 29 11.41 7.11 7.84
C PRO A 29 10.19 6.30 7.34
N ALA A 30 10.44 5.09 6.80
CA ALA A 30 9.44 4.28 6.13
C ALA A 30 8.20 4.02 7.01
N GLN A 31 8.36 3.79 8.33
CA GLN A 31 7.23 3.56 9.24
C GLN A 31 6.34 4.80 9.40
N LYS A 32 6.91 6.01 9.41
CA LYS A 32 6.14 7.26 9.50
C LYS A 32 5.39 7.54 8.20
N LEU A 33 6.05 7.31 7.06
CA LEU A 33 5.42 7.43 5.75
C LEU A 33 4.30 6.40 5.57
N TYR A 34 4.52 5.18 6.05
CA TYR A 34 3.51 4.12 6.06
C TYR A 34 2.25 4.53 6.83
N GLY A 35 2.41 5.04 8.06
CA GLY A 35 1.29 5.56 8.87
C GLY A 35 0.57 6.73 8.21
N PHE A 36 1.33 7.68 7.65
CA PHE A 36 0.76 8.82 6.93
C PHE A 36 -0.05 8.39 5.70
N CYS A 37 0.46 7.46 4.90
CA CYS A 37 -0.24 6.94 3.73
C CYS A 37 -1.55 6.24 4.11
N HIS A 38 -1.56 5.42 5.16
CA HIS A 38 -2.79 4.79 5.65
C HIS A 38 -3.80 5.79 6.18
N PHE A 39 -3.33 6.82 6.90
CA PHE A 39 -4.20 7.89 7.39
C PHE A 39 -4.85 8.65 6.23
N MET A 40 -4.08 9.08 5.23
CA MET A 40 -4.61 9.79 4.06
C MET A 40 -5.56 8.92 3.24
N ALA A 41 -5.24 7.64 3.04
CA ALA A 41 -6.12 6.71 2.37
C ALA A 41 -7.46 6.57 3.12
N ALA A 42 -7.43 6.48 4.46
CA ALA A 42 -8.63 6.42 5.29
C ALA A 42 -9.48 7.68 5.20
N VAL A 43 -8.86 8.88 5.22
CA VAL A 43 -9.58 10.16 5.08
C VAL A 43 -10.36 10.20 3.76
N PHE A 44 -9.76 9.81 2.65
CA PHE A 44 -10.44 9.78 1.35
C PHE A 44 -11.52 8.69 1.28
N MET A 45 -11.35 7.56 1.98
CA MET A 45 -12.40 6.54 2.09
C MET A 45 -13.58 7.03 2.94
N VAL A 46 -13.33 7.76 4.03
CA VAL A 46 -14.41 8.41 4.79
C VAL A 46 -15.15 9.42 3.91
N ALA A 47 -14.43 10.24 3.13
CA ALA A 47 -15.06 11.18 2.20
C ALA A 47 -15.93 10.48 1.15
N ALA A 48 -15.45 9.37 0.58
CA ALA A 48 -16.23 8.56 -0.36
C ALA A 48 -17.47 7.95 0.29
N GLY A 49 -17.34 7.41 1.51
CA GLY A 49 -18.46 6.84 2.27
C GLY A 49 -19.49 7.90 2.66
N TRP A 50 -19.04 9.06 3.11
CA TRP A 50 -19.90 10.19 3.44
C TRP A 50 -20.68 10.70 2.22
N TYR A 51 -19.99 10.83 1.09
CA TYR A 51 -20.62 11.20 -0.17
C TYR A 51 -21.69 10.19 -0.58
N GLY A 52 -21.40 8.89 -0.49
CA GLY A 52 -22.38 7.84 -0.76
C GLY A 52 -23.56 7.82 0.22
N TYR A 53 -23.34 8.24 1.48
CA TYR A 53 -24.40 8.36 2.48
C TYR A 53 -25.36 9.54 2.20
N VAL A 54 -24.81 10.72 1.84
CA VAL A 54 -25.58 11.96 1.64
C VAL A 54 -26.37 11.92 0.33
N ASP A 55 -25.71 11.52 -0.77
CA ASP A 55 -26.32 11.58 -2.10
C ASP A 55 -27.13 10.32 -2.46
N GLY A 56 -26.98 9.22 -1.73
CA GLY A 56 -27.75 7.99 -1.92
C GLY A 56 -27.74 7.51 -3.37
N GLU A 57 -28.92 7.46 -4.01
CA GLU A 57 -29.05 7.05 -5.42
C GLU A 57 -28.56 8.10 -6.43
N ALA A 58 -28.39 9.35 -6.02
CA ALA A 58 -27.92 10.45 -6.88
C ALA A 58 -26.38 10.55 -6.99
N VAL A 59 -25.65 9.59 -6.47
CA VAL A 59 -24.18 9.58 -6.44
C VAL A 59 -23.59 9.77 -7.85
N ASN A 60 -22.83 10.86 -8.01
CA ASN A 60 -22.10 11.11 -9.25
C ASN A 60 -20.85 10.21 -9.30
N PHE A 61 -20.76 9.42 -10.37
CA PHE A 61 -19.63 8.51 -10.60
C PHE A 61 -18.28 9.23 -10.57
N GLY A 62 -18.18 10.42 -11.16
CA GLY A 62 -16.91 11.16 -11.25
C GLY A 62 -16.39 11.57 -9.87
N THR A 63 -17.26 12.07 -8.99
CA THR A 63 -16.90 12.47 -7.64
C THR A 63 -16.47 11.27 -6.79
N LEU A 64 -17.25 10.18 -6.82
CA LEU A 64 -16.91 8.95 -6.11
C LEU A 64 -15.59 8.37 -6.61
N PHE A 65 -15.39 8.33 -7.93
CA PHE A 65 -14.17 7.86 -8.56
C PHE A 65 -12.94 8.68 -8.16
N THR A 66 -13.11 10.01 -8.00
CA THR A 66 -12.02 10.89 -7.56
C THR A 66 -11.59 10.58 -6.13
N PHE A 67 -12.52 10.47 -5.18
CA PHE A 67 -12.20 10.12 -3.80
C PHE A 67 -11.55 8.74 -3.69
N TYR A 68 -12.09 7.78 -4.42
CA TYR A 68 -11.51 6.43 -4.49
C TYR A 68 -10.09 6.45 -5.07
N SER A 69 -9.86 7.15 -6.17
CA SER A 69 -8.56 7.25 -6.83
C SER A 69 -7.51 7.88 -5.93
N LEU A 70 -7.86 8.93 -5.19
CA LEU A 70 -6.98 9.56 -4.21
C LEU A 70 -6.65 8.60 -3.06
N SER A 71 -7.64 7.87 -2.55
CA SER A 71 -7.40 6.85 -1.54
C SER A 71 -6.43 5.77 -2.03
N VAL A 72 -6.67 5.24 -3.23
CA VAL A 72 -5.80 4.22 -3.85
C VAL A 72 -4.39 4.75 -4.09
N ALA A 73 -4.22 6.02 -4.46
CA ALA A 73 -2.91 6.64 -4.66
C ALA A 73 -2.05 6.62 -3.38
N PHE A 74 -2.66 6.79 -2.22
CA PHE A 74 -1.97 6.66 -0.93
C PHE A 74 -1.87 5.21 -0.44
N TYR A 75 -2.83 4.36 -0.80
CA TYR A 75 -2.84 2.97 -0.35
C TYR A 75 -1.80 2.11 -1.08
N MET A 76 -1.64 2.23 -2.40
CA MET A 76 -0.75 1.36 -3.19
C MET A 76 0.71 1.38 -2.71
N PRO A 77 1.31 2.53 -2.35
CA PRO A 77 2.66 2.55 -1.80
C PRO A 77 2.82 1.78 -0.49
N THR A 78 1.75 1.66 0.31
CA THR A 78 1.84 0.98 1.60
C THR A 78 2.21 -0.49 1.47
N LEU A 79 1.87 -1.14 0.35
CA LEU A 79 2.23 -2.52 0.07
C LEU A 79 3.76 -2.71 -0.03
N ALA A 80 4.46 -1.77 -0.66
CA ALA A 80 5.91 -1.78 -0.74
C ALA A 80 6.55 -1.37 0.60
N LEU A 81 6.00 -0.34 1.26
CA LEU A 81 6.48 0.13 2.56
C LEU A 81 6.34 -0.93 3.65
N THR A 82 5.27 -1.74 3.62
CA THR A 82 5.07 -2.87 4.54
C THR A 82 6.23 -3.85 4.48
N ASN A 83 6.66 -4.22 3.27
CA ASN A 83 7.79 -5.13 3.10
C ASN A 83 9.10 -4.52 3.63
N SER A 84 9.35 -3.23 3.34
CA SER A 84 10.53 -2.51 3.82
C SER A 84 10.59 -2.45 5.36
N VAL A 85 9.46 -2.11 5.99
CA VAL A 85 9.36 -2.05 7.45
C VAL A 85 9.51 -3.43 8.08
N ALA A 86 8.89 -4.47 7.48
CA ALA A 86 9.00 -5.83 7.96
C ALA A 86 10.45 -6.36 7.91
N TYR A 87 11.16 -6.12 6.82
CA TYR A 87 12.57 -6.52 6.69
C TYR A 87 13.46 -5.78 7.70
N THR A 88 13.24 -4.49 7.89
CA THR A 88 13.96 -3.72 8.92
C THR A 88 13.68 -4.24 10.32
N ALA A 89 12.44 -4.61 10.62
CA ALA A 89 12.07 -5.18 11.92
C ALA A 89 12.76 -6.53 12.15
N LEU A 90 12.78 -7.41 11.15
CA LEU A 90 13.46 -8.71 11.22
C LEU A 90 14.97 -8.57 11.39
N ASP A 91 15.59 -7.65 10.67
CA ASP A 91 17.02 -7.36 10.80
C ASP A 91 17.38 -6.87 12.22
N LYS A 92 16.57 -6.01 12.81
CA LYS A 92 16.76 -5.53 14.19
C LYS A 92 16.74 -6.65 15.23
N VAL A 93 15.92 -7.67 15.02
CA VAL A 93 15.87 -8.85 15.90
C VAL A 93 16.83 -9.96 15.47
N LYS A 94 17.68 -9.68 14.47
CA LYS A 94 18.69 -10.63 13.92
C LYS A 94 18.09 -11.94 13.40
N LEU A 95 16.88 -11.87 12.85
CA LEU A 95 16.27 -13.00 12.15
C LEU A 95 16.54 -12.87 10.64
N ASP A 96 16.81 -14.00 10.00
CA ASP A 96 16.99 -14.04 8.55
C ASP A 96 15.65 -13.72 7.85
N PRO A 97 15.55 -12.59 7.10
CA PRO A 97 14.33 -12.22 6.43
C PRO A 97 13.83 -13.25 5.41
N VAL A 98 14.75 -14.01 4.78
CA VAL A 98 14.38 -15.01 3.79
C VAL A 98 13.58 -16.15 4.40
N ILE A 99 13.92 -16.53 5.64
CA ILE A 99 13.25 -17.62 6.37
C ILE A 99 12.05 -17.11 7.17
N ALA A 100 12.19 -15.95 7.83
CA ALA A 100 11.20 -15.46 8.79
C ALA A 100 10.05 -14.66 8.14
N PHE A 101 10.26 -14.02 6.98
CA PHE A 101 9.25 -13.21 6.35
C PHE A 101 8.07 -14.01 5.73
N PRO A 102 8.26 -15.15 5.05
CA PRO A 102 7.16 -15.90 4.44
C PRO A 102 6.06 -16.30 5.43
N PRO A 103 6.33 -16.89 6.62
CA PRO A 103 5.27 -17.19 7.57
C PRO A 103 4.55 -15.93 8.11
N ILE A 104 5.26 -14.80 8.28
CA ILE A 104 4.63 -13.53 8.68
C ILE A 104 3.64 -13.06 7.61
N ARG A 105 3.99 -13.18 6.34
CA ARG A 105 3.13 -12.79 5.22
C ARG A 105 1.82 -13.60 5.17
N ILE A 106 1.79 -14.85 5.65
CA ILE A 106 0.58 -15.67 5.72
C ILE A 106 -0.49 -15.01 6.61
N PHE A 107 -0.09 -14.36 7.72
CA PHE A 107 -1.02 -13.61 8.56
C PHE A 107 -1.73 -12.48 7.81
N GLY A 108 -1.07 -11.85 6.85
CA GLY A 108 -1.70 -10.86 5.97
C GLY A 108 -2.83 -11.49 5.13
N THR A 109 -2.62 -12.69 4.60
CA THR A 109 -3.66 -13.42 3.86
C THR A 109 -4.83 -13.80 4.76
N ILE A 110 -4.55 -14.28 5.98
CA ILE A 110 -5.58 -14.60 6.97
C ILE A 110 -6.39 -13.34 7.32
N GLY A 111 -5.73 -12.21 7.58
CA GLY A 111 -6.39 -10.93 7.86
C GLY A 111 -7.28 -10.48 6.71
N PHE A 112 -6.83 -10.65 5.46
CA PHE A 112 -7.64 -10.36 4.27
C PHE A 112 -8.90 -11.22 4.21
N ILE A 113 -8.79 -12.53 4.42
CA ILE A 113 -9.94 -13.44 4.45
C ILE A 113 -10.91 -13.06 5.57
N CYS A 114 -10.39 -12.79 6.78
CA CYS A 114 -11.21 -12.37 7.92
C CYS A 114 -11.96 -11.06 7.65
N SER A 115 -11.30 -10.08 7.02
CA SER A 115 -11.95 -8.79 6.70
C SER A 115 -13.02 -8.94 5.62
N MET A 116 -12.83 -9.81 4.64
CA MET A 116 -13.86 -10.13 3.64
C MET A 116 -15.09 -10.79 4.27
N LEU A 117 -14.86 -11.81 5.10
CA LEU A 117 -15.94 -12.50 5.83
C LEU A 117 -16.69 -11.55 6.76
N LEU A 118 -15.97 -10.67 7.47
CA LEU A 118 -16.59 -9.67 8.34
C LEU A 118 -17.49 -8.72 7.55
N THR A 119 -17.03 -8.24 6.41
CA THR A 119 -17.80 -7.35 5.52
C THR A 119 -19.06 -8.03 4.99
N ASP A 120 -18.98 -9.34 4.68
CA ASP A 120 -20.10 -10.15 4.24
C ASP A 120 -21.13 -10.36 5.36
N ILE A 121 -20.69 -10.83 6.52
CA ILE A 121 -21.55 -11.08 7.70
C ILE A 121 -22.28 -9.82 8.14
N LEU A 122 -21.63 -8.65 8.07
CA LEU A 122 -22.23 -7.37 8.42
C LEU A 122 -23.14 -6.81 7.31
N GLY A 123 -23.21 -7.45 6.15
CA GLY A 123 -24.05 -7.02 5.03
C GLY A 123 -23.57 -5.71 4.36
N PHE A 124 -22.29 -5.37 4.49
CA PHE A 124 -21.75 -4.10 3.98
C PHE A 124 -21.34 -4.13 2.50
N GLN A 125 -21.45 -5.29 1.83
CA GLN A 125 -20.97 -5.48 0.46
C GLN A 125 -21.60 -4.53 -0.57
N ASN A 126 -22.87 -4.17 -0.40
CA ASN A 126 -23.63 -3.44 -1.40
C ASN A 126 -24.04 -2.02 -0.94
N ASN A 127 -23.38 -1.49 0.08
CA ASN A 127 -23.69 -0.16 0.59
C ASN A 127 -22.43 0.64 0.93
N TYR A 128 -22.60 1.94 1.21
CA TYR A 128 -21.52 2.86 1.54
C TYR A 128 -20.74 2.48 2.82
N MET A 129 -21.28 1.60 3.67
CA MET A 129 -20.64 1.18 4.92
C MET A 129 -19.32 0.43 4.69
N GLN A 130 -19.12 -0.19 3.52
CA GLN A 130 -17.84 -0.79 3.16
C GLN A 130 -16.68 0.23 3.13
N PHE A 131 -16.93 1.48 2.74
CA PHE A 131 -15.92 2.54 2.74
C PHE A 131 -15.53 2.91 4.16
N PHE A 132 -16.51 3.01 5.08
CA PHE A 132 -16.23 3.29 6.50
C PHE A 132 -15.48 2.13 7.18
N SER A 133 -15.82 0.88 6.86
CA SER A 133 -15.08 -0.29 7.36
C SER A 133 -13.62 -0.26 6.90
N CYS A 134 -13.38 0.02 5.62
CA CYS A 134 -12.04 0.16 5.07
C CYS A 134 -11.27 1.31 5.75
N ALA A 135 -11.92 2.45 5.95
CA ALA A 135 -11.33 3.60 6.63
C ALA A 135 -10.97 3.29 8.09
N CYS A 136 -11.83 2.55 8.81
CA CYS A 136 -11.56 2.13 10.18
C CYS A 136 -10.27 1.31 10.29
N PHE A 137 -10.10 0.30 9.42
CA PHE A 137 -8.85 -0.47 9.36
C PHE A 137 -7.66 0.40 8.99
N GLY A 138 -7.83 1.35 8.07
CA GLY A 138 -6.78 2.31 7.70
C GLY A 138 -6.32 3.17 8.87
N VAL A 139 -7.25 3.68 9.70
CA VAL A 139 -6.93 4.46 10.91
C VAL A 139 -6.23 3.59 11.94
N ILE A 140 -6.70 2.36 12.19
CA ILE A 140 -6.07 1.42 13.11
C ILE A 140 -4.62 1.17 12.68
N LEU A 141 -4.37 0.92 11.39
CA LEU A 141 -3.04 0.71 10.85
C LEU A 141 -2.17 1.97 10.95
N ALA A 142 -2.74 3.16 10.73
CA ALA A 142 -2.02 4.42 10.88
C ALA A 142 -1.55 4.65 12.32
N VAL A 143 -2.39 4.34 13.30
CA VAL A 143 -2.03 4.41 14.73
C VAL A 143 -1.01 3.33 15.09
N TYR A 144 -1.22 2.10 14.61
CA TYR A 144 -0.27 1.01 14.83
C TYR A 144 1.11 1.31 14.24
N ALA A 145 1.17 2.02 13.12
CA ALA A 145 2.43 2.42 12.50
C ALA A 145 3.35 3.25 13.42
N LEU A 146 2.78 3.95 14.41
CA LEU A 146 3.54 4.71 15.40
C LEU A 146 4.32 3.80 16.37
N THR A 147 3.91 2.55 16.51
CA THR A 147 4.57 1.55 17.38
C THR A 147 5.65 0.74 16.66
N LEU A 148 5.74 0.90 15.32
CA LEU A 148 6.71 0.16 14.51
C LEU A 148 8.15 0.66 14.76
N PRO A 149 9.15 -0.23 14.61
CA PRO A 149 10.55 0.12 14.82
C PRO A 149 11.00 1.16 13.80
N GLU A 150 11.82 2.11 14.24
CA GLU A 150 12.37 3.16 13.36
C GLU A 150 13.20 2.55 12.23
N CYS A 151 12.84 2.90 10.99
CA CYS A 151 13.59 2.51 9.80
C CYS A 151 14.68 3.56 9.54
N PRO A 152 15.92 3.13 9.26
CA PRO A 152 16.99 4.07 8.96
C PRO A 152 16.72 4.80 7.66
N VAL A 153 16.95 6.12 7.67
CA VAL A 153 16.93 6.95 6.46
C VAL A 153 18.37 7.15 6.02
N SER A 154 18.68 6.87 4.77
CA SER A 154 20.02 7.08 4.20
C SER A 154 20.30 8.58 3.98
N ARG A 155 20.50 9.33 5.09
CA ARG A 155 20.92 10.73 5.04
C ARG A 155 22.40 10.79 4.69
N GLY A 156 22.74 10.97 3.43
CA GLY A 156 24.10 11.37 3.03
C GLY A 156 25.05 10.26 2.56
N GLY A 157 24.60 9.09 2.22
CA GLY A 157 25.39 8.16 1.43
C GLY A 157 25.14 8.36 -0.07
N GLU A 158 26.20 8.36 -0.86
CA GLU A 158 26.30 8.50 -2.32
C GLU A 158 24.96 8.85 -3.02
N GLN A 159 24.95 9.94 -3.78
CA GLN A 159 23.82 10.30 -4.64
C GLN A 159 23.51 9.12 -5.57
N LYS A 160 22.75 8.14 -5.07
CA LYS A 160 22.19 7.13 -5.97
C LYS A 160 21.44 7.89 -7.05
N SER A 161 21.88 7.71 -8.28
CA SER A 161 21.21 8.27 -9.45
C SER A 161 19.70 8.00 -9.33
N LEU A 162 18.85 8.92 -9.82
CA LEU A 162 17.40 8.68 -9.88
C LEU A 162 17.08 7.33 -10.55
N VAL A 163 17.91 6.89 -11.49
CA VAL A 163 17.86 5.58 -12.15
C VAL A 163 18.01 4.42 -11.16
N ASP A 164 18.91 4.58 -10.18
CA ASP A 164 19.13 3.59 -9.12
C ASP A 164 18.01 3.61 -8.09
N ALA A 165 17.50 4.79 -7.75
CA ALA A 165 16.39 4.96 -6.83
C ALA A 165 15.06 4.43 -7.39
N MET A 166 14.86 4.53 -8.70
CA MET A 166 13.70 3.96 -9.41
C MET A 166 13.83 2.45 -9.67
N GLY A 167 14.92 1.81 -9.23
CA GLY A 167 15.13 0.38 -9.45
C GLY A 167 15.38 0.00 -10.91
N LEU A 168 15.64 0.97 -11.80
CA LEU A 168 15.85 0.73 -13.23
C LEU A 168 17.06 -0.17 -13.50
N ARG A 169 17.99 -0.29 -12.54
CA ARG A 169 19.05 -1.33 -12.60
C ARG A 169 18.48 -2.75 -12.61
N ALA A 170 17.29 -2.98 -12.10
CA ALA A 170 16.64 -4.28 -12.19
C ALA A 170 16.43 -4.72 -13.65
N PHE A 171 16.26 -3.77 -14.58
CA PHE A 171 16.20 -4.09 -16.02
C PHE A 171 17.50 -4.69 -16.56
N THR A 172 18.63 -4.49 -15.90
CA THR A 172 19.88 -5.17 -16.29
C THR A 172 19.84 -6.69 -16.05
N LEU A 173 18.95 -7.13 -15.13
CA LEU A 173 18.71 -8.56 -14.87
C LEU A 173 18.08 -9.27 -16.07
N PHE A 174 17.33 -8.55 -16.93
CA PHE A 174 16.81 -9.13 -18.19
C PHE A 174 17.90 -9.54 -19.18
N LYS A 175 19.14 -9.09 -19.01
CA LYS A 175 20.29 -9.59 -19.79
C LYS A 175 20.61 -11.06 -19.47
N GLN A 176 20.23 -11.54 -18.30
CA GLN A 176 20.38 -12.94 -17.90
C GLN A 176 19.13 -13.72 -18.30
N LYS A 177 19.25 -14.67 -19.24
CA LYS A 177 18.11 -15.46 -19.76
C LYS A 177 17.26 -16.09 -18.67
N LYS A 178 17.86 -16.62 -17.60
CA LYS A 178 17.13 -17.24 -16.47
C LYS A 178 16.26 -16.23 -15.74
N MET A 179 16.77 -15.02 -15.51
CA MET A 179 16.01 -13.96 -14.83
C MET A 179 14.94 -13.38 -15.74
N ALA A 180 15.21 -13.20 -17.03
CA ALA A 180 14.21 -12.77 -18.00
C ALA A 180 13.02 -13.75 -18.06
N ILE A 181 13.27 -15.05 -18.11
CA ILE A 181 12.24 -16.09 -18.08
C ILE A 181 11.44 -16.01 -16.78
N PHE A 182 12.11 -15.89 -15.63
CA PHE A 182 11.44 -15.77 -14.34
C PHE A 182 10.48 -14.58 -14.30
N PHE A 183 10.90 -13.40 -14.80
CA PHE A 183 10.06 -12.21 -14.83
C PHE A 183 8.89 -12.28 -15.82
N ILE A 184 8.98 -13.07 -16.89
CA ILE A 184 7.88 -13.27 -17.84
C ILE A 184 6.79 -14.18 -17.26
N PHE A 185 7.17 -15.16 -16.44
CA PHE A 185 6.24 -16.15 -15.89
C PHE A 185 5.82 -15.90 -14.43
N SER A 186 6.31 -14.84 -13.81
CA SER A 186 5.93 -14.38 -12.47
C SER A 186 4.80 -13.34 -12.52
#